data_86743ab31ccbbfbc315cc408d8487467
#
_entry.id   86743ab31ccbbfbc315cc408d8487467
#
_cell.length_a   1.000
_cell.length_b   1.000
_cell.length_c   1.000
_cell.angle_alpha   90.00
_cell.angle_beta   90.00
_cell.angle_gamma   90.00
#
_symmetry.space_group_name_H-M   'P 1'
#
loop_
_entity.id
_entity.type
_entity.pdbx_description
1 polymer ?
#
loop_
_entity_poly.entity_id
_entity_poly.type
_entity_poly.pdbx_seq_one_letter_code
_entity_poly.pdbx_strand_id
1 'polypeptide(L)'
;VQMPGCYICRPVIKGEYLLFAVIVTKDWGTYDGMLAVLNKNNKVVSFPGGSAPSYVDKTLIKPKYDQISFRNPHDVCIDDDWNLYVPQWNSGKTYPVKLTRI
;
A
#
# COMPACT_ATOMS: atom_id res chain seq x y z
N VAL A 1 -4.90 14.35 -1.94
CA VAL A 1 -5.49 13.02 -2.13
C VAL A 1 -6.16 12.57 -0.84
N GLN A 2 -7.40 12.13 -0.96
CA GLN A 2 -8.14 11.60 0.19
C GLN A 2 -8.12 10.07 0.16
N MET A 3 -7.66 9.47 1.24
CA MET A 3 -7.61 8.03 1.43
C MET A 3 -8.23 7.68 2.77
N PRO A 4 -9.56 7.47 2.81
CA PRO A 4 -10.25 7.24 4.07
C PRO A 4 -9.70 6.03 4.84
N GLY A 5 -9.42 6.23 6.12
CA GLY A 5 -8.94 5.18 7.01
C GLY A 5 -7.52 4.71 6.74
N CYS A 6 -6.67 5.52 6.12
CA CYS A 6 -5.29 5.15 5.80
C CYS A 6 -4.28 6.02 6.53
N TYR A 7 -3.35 5.39 7.24
CA TYR A 7 -2.20 6.05 7.85
C TYR A 7 -0.98 5.82 6.98
N ILE A 8 -0.60 6.85 6.23
CA ILE A 8 0.38 6.79 5.16
C ILE A 8 1.80 6.95 5.73
N CYS A 9 2.71 6.10 5.26
CA CYS A 9 4.13 6.24 5.47
C CYS A 9 4.81 6.85 4.25
N ARG A 10 6.12 6.80 4.22
CA ARG A 10 6.97 7.47 3.23
C ARG A 10 6.57 7.16 1.79
N PRO A 11 6.36 8.18 0.94
CA PRO A 11 6.12 7.98 -0.48
C PRO A 11 7.41 7.78 -1.26
N VAL A 12 7.31 7.05 -2.38
CA VAL A 12 8.39 6.91 -3.36
C VAL A 12 7.82 7.11 -4.76
N ILE A 13 8.60 7.75 -5.63
CA ILE A 13 8.18 8.06 -7.00
C ILE A 13 8.95 7.18 -7.97
N LYS A 14 8.22 6.60 -8.94
CA LYS A 14 8.82 5.95 -10.09
C LYS A 14 8.01 6.26 -11.35
N GLY A 15 8.67 6.92 -12.34
CA GLY A 15 7.97 7.41 -13.52
C GLY A 15 6.89 8.42 -13.13
N GLU A 16 5.67 8.18 -13.59
CA GLU A 16 4.51 9.03 -13.26
C GLU A 16 3.70 8.51 -12.07
N TYR A 17 4.20 7.49 -11.37
CA TYR A 17 3.48 6.86 -10.26
C TYR A 17 4.09 7.25 -8.93
N LEU A 18 3.22 7.42 -7.95
CA LEU A 18 3.56 7.63 -6.56
C LEU A 18 3.12 6.38 -5.77
N LEU A 19 4.04 5.77 -5.04
CA LEU A 19 3.77 4.60 -4.23
C LEU A 19 4.06 4.91 -2.78
N PHE A 20 3.27 4.35 -1.88
CA PHE A 20 3.55 4.44 -0.44
C PHE A 20 2.95 3.26 0.32
N ALA A 21 3.53 3.02 1.48
CA ALA A 21 3.00 2.07 2.44
C ALA A 21 1.92 2.74 3.29
N VAL A 22 0.86 2.00 3.56
CA VAL A 22 -0.15 2.33 4.56
C VAL A 22 0.10 1.40 5.73
N ILE A 23 0.61 1.95 6.83
CA ILE A 23 1.10 1.15 7.94
C ILE A 23 -0.03 0.45 8.69
N VAL A 24 -1.11 1.15 8.91
CA VAL A 24 -2.35 0.60 9.49
C VAL A 24 -3.54 1.35 8.93
N THR A 25 -4.71 0.71 8.97
CA THR A 25 -5.98 1.35 8.60
C THR A 25 -6.92 1.49 9.80
N LYS A 26 -6.61 0.86 10.91
CA LYS A 26 -7.45 0.91 12.11
C LYS A 26 -6.60 1.05 13.35
N ASP A 27 -5.95 0.00 13.80
CA ASP A 27 -5.07 0.00 14.96
C ASP A 27 -3.88 -0.95 14.74
N TRP A 28 -2.91 -0.83 15.62
CA TRP A 28 -1.64 -1.56 15.48
C TRP A 28 -1.77 -3.08 15.60
N GLY A 29 -2.82 -3.55 16.25
CA GLY A 29 -3.04 -4.97 16.46
C GLY A 29 -3.76 -5.67 15.33
N THR A 30 -4.33 -4.94 14.38
CA THR A 30 -5.11 -5.54 13.28
C THR A 30 -4.27 -6.05 12.13
N TYR A 31 -3.03 -5.57 11.98
CA TYR A 31 -2.13 -5.94 10.87
C TYR A 31 -2.79 -5.82 9.49
N ASP A 32 -3.46 -4.72 9.25
CA ASP A 32 -4.20 -4.46 8.04
C ASP A 32 -3.50 -3.46 7.11
N GLY A 33 -2.20 -3.43 7.15
CA GLY A 33 -1.40 -2.59 6.28
C GLY A 33 -1.48 -2.99 4.82
N MET A 34 -1.16 -2.04 3.95
CA MET A 34 -1.18 -2.25 2.50
C MET A 34 -0.22 -1.31 1.78
N LEU A 35 -0.10 -1.50 0.47
CA LEU A 35 0.54 -0.54 -0.42
C LEU A 35 -0.53 0.18 -1.24
N ALA A 36 -0.23 1.40 -1.65
CA ALA A 36 -1.09 2.15 -2.55
C ALA A 36 -0.26 2.78 -3.67
N VAL A 37 -0.82 2.79 -4.86
CA VAL A 37 -0.22 3.40 -6.05
C VAL A 37 -1.16 4.44 -6.60
N LEU A 38 -0.65 5.67 -6.76
CA LEU A 38 -1.35 6.76 -7.39
C LEU A 38 -0.77 7.04 -8.77
N ASN A 39 -1.64 7.43 -9.70
CA ASN A 39 -1.22 7.90 -11.01
C ASN A 39 -0.89 9.42 -10.99
N LYS A 40 -0.53 9.97 -12.15
CA LYS A 40 -0.19 11.39 -12.31
C LYS A 40 -1.33 12.36 -11.96
N ASN A 41 -2.56 11.87 -11.92
CA ASN A 41 -3.74 12.66 -11.54
C ASN A 41 -4.06 12.52 -10.04
N ASN A 42 -3.15 11.93 -9.26
CA ASN A 42 -3.31 11.67 -7.83
C ASN A 42 -4.49 10.75 -7.51
N LYS A 43 -4.84 9.88 -8.45
CA LYS A 43 -5.90 8.90 -8.26
C LYS A 43 -5.28 7.55 -7.89
N VAL A 44 -5.81 6.90 -6.86
CA VAL A 44 -5.40 5.55 -6.48
C VAL A 44 -5.82 4.57 -7.56
N VAL A 45 -4.85 3.87 -8.15
CA VAL A 45 -5.08 2.95 -9.27
C VAL A 45 -4.74 1.51 -8.94
N SER A 46 -4.05 1.27 -7.82
CA SER A 46 -3.69 -0.09 -7.41
C SER A 46 -3.45 -0.16 -5.91
N PHE A 47 -3.81 -1.30 -5.33
CA PHE A 47 -3.40 -1.74 -4.00
C PHE A 47 -2.61 -3.04 -4.17
N PRO A 48 -1.29 -2.98 -4.47
CA PRO A 48 -0.50 -4.20 -4.67
C PRO A 48 -0.61 -5.17 -3.49
N GLY A 49 -0.87 -6.43 -3.77
CA GLY A 49 -1.09 -7.45 -2.74
C GLY A 49 -2.48 -7.42 -2.11
N GLY A 50 -3.37 -6.54 -2.55
CA GLY A 50 -4.73 -6.40 -2.05
C GLY A 50 -5.76 -6.40 -3.16
N SER A 51 -6.99 -5.95 -2.83
CA SER A 51 -8.07 -5.83 -3.80
C SER A 51 -7.90 -4.61 -4.69
N ALA A 52 -8.58 -4.59 -5.84
CA ALA A 52 -8.60 -3.42 -6.71
C ALA A 52 -9.29 -2.22 -6.04
N PRO A 53 -8.84 -0.99 -6.31
CA PRO A 53 -9.53 0.20 -5.83
C PRO A 53 -10.95 0.30 -6.36
N SER A 54 -11.85 0.82 -5.55
CA SER A 54 -13.24 1.02 -5.89
C SER A 54 -13.66 2.44 -5.55
N TYR A 55 -14.46 3.06 -6.42
CA TYR A 55 -14.90 4.45 -6.27
C TYR A 55 -16.41 4.55 -6.37
N VAL A 56 -17.01 5.43 -5.54
CA VAL A 56 -18.42 5.84 -5.63
C VAL A 56 -18.44 7.37 -5.67
N ASP A 57 -19.07 7.94 -6.69
CA ASP A 57 -19.14 9.39 -6.89
C ASP A 57 -17.78 10.09 -6.79
N LYS A 58 -16.75 9.50 -7.43
CA LYS A 58 -15.37 9.98 -7.43
C LYS A 58 -14.67 9.92 -6.06
N THR A 59 -15.27 9.26 -5.08
CA THR A 59 -14.68 9.06 -3.75
C THR A 59 -14.18 7.64 -3.62
N LEU A 60 -12.92 7.49 -3.20
CA LEU A 60 -12.34 6.18 -2.94
C LEU A 60 -13.07 5.51 -1.78
N ILE A 61 -13.54 4.29 -2.01
CA ILE A 61 -14.14 3.46 -0.96
C ILE A 61 -13.02 2.91 -0.08
N LYS A 62 -13.23 2.89 1.24
CA LYS A 62 -12.29 2.30 2.17
C LYS A 62 -11.94 0.86 1.74
N PRO A 63 -10.65 0.54 1.57
CA PRO A 63 -10.24 -0.79 1.13
C PRO A 63 -10.75 -1.88 2.08
N LYS A 64 -11.12 -3.02 1.52
CA LYS A 64 -11.43 -4.24 2.26
C LYS A 64 -10.32 -5.24 2.05
N TYR A 65 -10.01 -6.00 3.08
CA TYR A 65 -8.97 -7.01 3.05
C TYR A 65 -9.58 -8.38 3.24
N ASP A 66 -9.39 -9.23 2.24
CA ASP A 66 -9.73 -10.64 2.37
C ASP A 66 -8.55 -11.44 2.91
N GLN A 67 -7.36 -10.88 2.76
CA GLN A 67 -6.11 -11.50 3.22
C GLN A 67 -5.17 -10.44 3.79
N ILE A 68 -4.46 -10.79 4.83
CA ILE A 68 -3.42 -9.94 5.40
C ILE A 68 -2.13 -10.18 4.64
N SER A 69 -1.81 -9.29 3.71
CA SER A 69 -0.56 -9.36 2.95
C SER A 69 0.61 -8.74 3.71
N PHE A 70 0.31 -7.71 4.50
CA PHE A 70 1.31 -6.96 5.26
C PHE A 70 0.83 -6.77 6.69
N ARG A 71 1.77 -6.80 7.63
CA ARG A 71 1.45 -6.49 9.02
C ARG A 71 1.51 -4.99 9.26
N ASN A 72 2.69 -4.41 9.26
CA ASN A 72 2.88 -2.97 9.42
C ASN A 72 3.91 -2.51 8.38
N PRO A 73 3.54 -2.39 7.09
CA PRO A 73 4.47 -1.95 6.07
C PRO A 73 4.86 -0.50 6.33
N HIS A 74 6.15 -0.23 6.42
CA HIS A 74 6.66 1.09 6.80
C HIS A 74 7.22 1.86 5.62
N ASP A 75 7.62 1.19 4.57
CA ASP A 75 8.22 1.79 3.39
C ASP A 75 7.99 0.88 2.19
N VAL A 76 8.35 1.35 1.01
CA VAL A 76 8.37 0.55 -0.19
C VAL A 76 9.56 0.98 -1.05
N CYS A 77 10.29 0.01 -1.58
CA CYS A 77 11.35 0.22 -2.56
C CYS A 77 10.97 -0.45 -3.86
N ILE A 78 11.40 0.12 -4.98
CA ILE A 78 11.06 -0.36 -6.32
C ILE A 78 12.33 -0.58 -7.10
N ASP A 79 12.50 -1.76 -7.72
CA ASP A 79 13.62 -1.99 -8.63
C ASP A 79 13.27 -1.60 -10.08
N ASP A 80 14.22 -1.77 -11.00
CA ASP A 80 14.04 -1.39 -12.40
C ASP A 80 13.00 -2.26 -13.13
N ASP A 81 12.71 -3.45 -12.61
CA ASP A 81 11.73 -4.37 -13.16
C ASP A 81 10.34 -4.20 -12.53
N TRP A 82 10.17 -3.16 -11.70
CA TRP A 82 8.94 -2.88 -10.98
C TRP A 82 8.56 -3.93 -9.94
N ASN A 83 9.52 -4.65 -9.42
CA ASN A 83 9.31 -5.46 -8.22
C ASN A 83 9.34 -4.56 -6.99
N LEU A 84 8.49 -4.85 -6.03
CA LEU A 84 8.36 -4.07 -4.81
C LEU A 84 8.98 -4.81 -3.64
N TYR A 85 9.69 -4.08 -2.79
CA TYR A 85 10.29 -4.59 -1.56
C TYR A 85 9.72 -3.80 -0.41
N VAL A 86 9.08 -4.49 0.53
CA VAL A 86 8.27 -3.87 1.59
C VAL A 86 8.86 -4.23 2.96
N PRO A 87 9.67 -3.36 3.56
CA PRO A 87 10.07 -3.55 4.95
C PRO A 87 8.89 -3.29 5.88
N GLN A 88 8.82 -4.08 6.94
CA GLN A 88 7.73 -4.00 7.90
C GLN A 88 8.27 -3.63 9.29
N TRP A 89 7.51 -2.79 9.98
CA TRP A 89 7.83 -2.35 11.33
C TRP A 89 6.92 -3.03 12.34
N ASN A 90 7.47 -3.40 13.51
CA ASN A 90 6.70 -4.00 14.60
C ASN A 90 5.84 -5.22 14.16
N SER A 91 6.42 -6.07 13.33
CA SER A 91 5.69 -7.16 12.67
C SER A 91 5.99 -8.55 13.24
N GLY A 92 6.62 -8.64 14.40
CA GLY A 92 6.92 -9.92 15.04
C GLY A 92 8.04 -10.70 14.34
N LYS A 93 9.12 -10.05 13.96
CA LYS A 93 10.31 -10.64 13.31
C LYS A 93 10.01 -11.21 11.91
N THR A 94 9.12 -10.59 11.16
CA THR A 94 8.89 -10.97 9.77
C THR A 94 9.97 -10.41 8.85
N TYR A 95 10.29 -11.16 7.80
CA TYR A 95 11.18 -10.66 6.75
C TYR A 95 10.49 -9.62 5.88
N PRO A 96 11.26 -8.74 5.20
CA PRO A 96 10.69 -7.88 4.17
C PRO A 96 9.97 -8.71 3.10
N VAL A 97 8.85 -8.19 2.61
CA VAL A 97 8.05 -8.86 1.58
C VAL A 97 8.49 -8.36 0.21
N LYS A 98 8.72 -9.29 -0.72
CA LYS A 98 8.92 -8.97 -2.13
C LYS A 98 7.66 -9.29 -2.92
N LEU A 99 7.15 -8.30 -3.66
CA LEU A 99 6.08 -8.50 -4.63
C LEU A 99 6.69 -8.45 -6.03
N THR A 100 6.62 -9.57 -6.74
CA THR A 100 7.10 -9.65 -8.12
C THR A 100 5.99 -9.19 -9.06
N ARG A 101 6.36 -8.31 -9.98
CA ARG A 101 5.41 -7.87 -11.02
C ARG A 101 5.10 -9.02 -11.98
N ILE A 102 3.85 -9.14 -12.27
CA ILE A 102 3.36 -10.12 -13.26
C ILE A 102 2.85 -9.42 -14.52
#